data_84c7ed9fc6d7553a5b7d921e20ff5c7b
#
_entry.id   84c7ed9fc6d7553a5b7d921e20ff5c7b
#
_cell.length_a   1.000
_cell.length_b   1.000
_cell.length_c   1.000
_cell.angle_alpha   90.00
_cell.angle_beta   90.00
_cell.angle_gamma   90.00
#
_symmetry.space_group_name_H-M   'P 1'
#
loop_
_entity.id
_entity.type
_entity.pdbx_description
1 polymer ?
#
loop_
_entity_poly.entity_id
_entity_poly.type
_entity_poly.pdbx_seq_one_letter_code
_entity_poly.pdbx_strand_id
1 'polypeptide(L)'
;MVQSFRTKRPAVIRTVTGVPVEEVPEWWLERGGSQPEYWVYRAIIRTGRLEEAGDFIFQVKQFGGRHVRGGAIVDFIIRSPYVGINVQSKYYHNRTTDQRAHDVLLRASLEASGLRVEFIQEEEAINSPDEAVREALAGTRGKGPQGI
;
A
#
# COMPACT_ATOMS: atom_id res chain seq x y z
N MET A 1 -13.68 -23.82 17.59
CA MET A 1 -13.26 -23.57 17.48
C MET A 1 -12.43 -22.91 17.00
N VAL A 2 -12.21 -22.45 16.95
CA VAL A 2 -11.31 -21.62 16.64
C VAL A 2 -10.04 -22.21 16.49
N GLN A 3 -9.84 -23.36 16.73
CA GLN A 3 -8.66 -23.91 16.59
C GLN A 3 -8.13 -23.89 15.26
N SER A 4 -8.90 -23.93 14.26
CA SER A 4 -8.37 -23.96 12.93
C SER A 4 -7.52 -22.76 12.66
N PHE A 5 -7.79 -21.66 13.30
CA PHE A 5 -7.00 -20.53 13.05
C PHE A 5 -5.64 -20.72 13.56
N ARG A 6 -5.51 -21.29 14.68
CA ARG A 6 -4.22 -21.44 15.26
C ARG A 6 -3.35 -22.34 14.48
N THR A 7 -3.93 -23.35 13.92
CA THR A 7 -3.12 -24.30 13.19
C THR A 7 -2.68 -23.76 11.86
N LYS A 8 -3.24 -22.62 11.46
CA LYS A 8 -2.87 -22.08 10.16
C LYS A 8 -1.96 -20.88 10.30
N ARG A 9 -1.03 -20.97 11.20
CA ARG A 9 -0.09 -19.88 11.34
C ARG A 9 0.64 -19.68 10.04
N PRO A 10 0.84 -18.44 9.62
CA PRO A 10 1.57 -18.19 8.40
C PRO A 10 2.99 -18.70 8.51
N ALA A 11 3.51 -19.15 7.42
CA ALA A 11 4.90 -19.56 7.38
C ALA A 11 5.77 -18.32 7.47
N VAL A 12 7.04 -18.55 7.77
CA VAL A 12 7.99 -17.46 7.87
C VAL A 12 8.84 -17.47 6.63
N ILE A 13 8.95 -16.33 5.98
CA ILE A 13 9.81 -16.20 4.82
C ILE A 13 10.88 -15.17 5.15
N ARG A 14 11.87 -15.05 4.30
CA ARG A 14 12.94 -14.12 4.53
C ARG A 14 12.91 -13.00 3.54
N THR A 15 13.23 -11.81 4.00
CA THR A 15 13.36 -10.68 3.10
C THR A 15 14.72 -10.74 2.46
N VAL A 16 14.97 -9.80 1.59
CA VAL A 16 16.27 -9.72 0.95
C VAL A 16 17.37 -9.43 1.96
N THR A 17 17.03 -8.89 3.11
CA THR A 17 18.02 -8.63 4.15
C THR A 17 18.22 -9.83 5.03
N GLY A 18 17.47 -10.90 4.82
CA GLY A 18 17.59 -12.08 5.65
C GLY A 18 16.74 -12.03 6.90
N VAL A 19 16.01 -10.97 7.12
CA VAL A 19 15.14 -10.87 8.28
C VAL A 19 13.88 -11.68 8.04
N PRO A 20 13.51 -12.58 8.95
CA PRO A 20 12.31 -13.39 8.76
C PRO A 20 11.05 -12.53 8.84
N VAL A 21 10.11 -12.81 7.97
CA VAL A 21 8.82 -12.14 8.03
C VAL A 21 7.74 -13.20 7.86
N GLU A 22 6.57 -12.91 8.37
CA GLU A 22 5.47 -13.82 8.26
C GLU A 22 4.95 -13.86 6.84
N GLU A 23 4.46 -15.02 6.47
CA GLU A 23 3.86 -15.15 5.16
C GLU A 23 2.49 -14.47 5.16
N VAL A 24 2.11 -13.93 4.02
CA VAL A 24 0.84 -13.24 3.88
C VAL A 24 -0.31 -14.24 4.03
N PRO A 25 -1.33 -13.91 4.81
CA PRO A 25 -2.45 -14.83 4.98
C PRO A 25 -3.31 -14.91 3.74
N GLU A 26 -3.97 -16.05 3.61
CA GLU A 26 -4.76 -16.32 2.43
C GLU A 26 -5.89 -15.31 2.25
N TRP A 27 -6.53 -14.89 3.34
CA TRP A 27 -7.65 -13.97 3.22
C TRP A 27 -7.22 -12.63 2.59
N TRP A 28 -5.97 -12.24 2.80
CA TRP A 28 -5.48 -11.02 2.17
C TRP A 28 -5.27 -11.25 0.67
N LEU A 29 -4.72 -12.40 0.33
CA LEU A 29 -4.49 -12.72 -1.08
C LEU A 29 -5.81 -12.80 -1.83
N GLU A 30 -6.84 -13.28 -1.17
CA GLU A 30 -8.16 -13.36 -1.78
C GLU A 30 -8.74 -11.99 -2.05
N ARG A 31 -8.34 -10.99 -1.28
CA ARG A 31 -8.75 -9.62 -1.55
C ARG A 31 -7.95 -9.01 -2.69
N GLY A 32 -6.96 -9.70 -3.17
CA GLY A 32 -6.14 -9.21 -4.26
C GLY A 32 -4.94 -8.41 -3.81
N GLY A 33 -4.61 -8.47 -2.54
CA GLY A 33 -3.47 -7.73 -2.03
C GLY A 33 -2.17 -8.45 -2.25
N SER A 34 -1.09 -7.71 -2.32
CA SER A 34 0.24 -8.27 -2.43
C SER A 34 0.90 -8.31 -1.06
N GLN A 35 2.08 -8.93 -1.00
CA GLN A 35 2.81 -9.02 0.24
C GLN A 35 3.23 -7.65 0.76
N PRO A 36 3.84 -6.78 -0.03
CA PRO A 36 4.20 -5.47 0.50
C PRO A 36 2.98 -4.68 0.96
N GLU A 37 1.87 -4.81 0.23
CA GLU A 37 0.66 -4.13 0.64
C GLU A 37 0.14 -4.64 1.97
N TYR A 38 0.33 -5.93 2.24
CA TYR A 38 -0.11 -6.49 3.51
C TYR A 38 0.65 -5.87 4.68
N TRP A 39 1.95 -5.66 4.51
CA TRP A 39 2.72 -5.07 5.60
C TRP A 39 2.34 -3.63 5.84
N VAL A 40 1.99 -2.91 4.78
CA VAL A 40 1.48 -1.55 4.92
C VAL A 40 0.12 -1.58 5.61
N TYR A 41 -0.73 -2.52 5.23
CA TYR A 41 -2.04 -2.68 5.87
C TYR A 41 -1.87 -2.89 7.38
N ARG A 42 -0.97 -3.78 7.75
CA ARG A 42 -0.72 -4.04 9.16
C ARG A 42 -0.19 -2.82 9.87
N ALA A 43 0.66 -2.06 9.20
CA ALA A 43 1.21 -0.85 9.79
C ALA A 43 0.13 0.20 10.01
N ILE A 44 -0.80 0.32 9.07
CA ILE A 44 -1.90 1.26 9.24
C ILE A 44 -2.73 0.87 10.45
N ILE A 45 -3.02 -0.41 10.62
CA ILE A 45 -3.77 -0.88 11.76
C ILE A 45 -3.04 -0.59 13.07
N ARG A 46 -1.72 -0.71 13.05
CA ARG A 46 -0.97 -0.43 14.28
C ARG A 46 -0.97 1.04 14.67
N THR A 47 -1.39 1.93 13.76
CA THR A 47 -1.56 3.33 14.15
C THR A 47 -2.88 3.57 14.87
N GLY A 48 -3.70 2.53 15.00
CA GLY A 48 -4.99 2.65 15.65
C GLY A 48 -6.16 2.84 14.70
N ARG A 49 -5.91 2.79 13.41
CA ARG A 49 -6.95 2.95 12.40
C ARG A 49 -7.50 1.59 12.01
N LEU A 50 -8.81 1.50 11.86
CA LEU A 50 -9.46 0.25 11.52
C LEU A 50 -10.29 0.42 10.27
N GLU A 51 -10.18 -0.57 9.38
CA GLU A 51 -10.93 -0.53 8.14
C GLU A 51 -12.42 -0.63 8.40
N GLU A 52 -12.82 -1.50 9.31
CA GLU A 52 -14.24 -1.67 9.59
C GLU A 52 -14.85 -0.44 10.25
N ALA A 53 -14.03 0.42 10.83
CA ALA A 53 -14.52 1.66 11.41
C ALA A 53 -14.59 2.78 10.37
N GLY A 54 -14.15 2.50 9.16
CA GLY A 54 -14.16 3.52 8.13
C GLY A 54 -12.97 4.47 8.19
N ASP A 55 -11.94 4.12 8.96
CA ASP A 55 -10.78 4.98 9.07
C ASP A 55 -9.91 4.96 7.82
N PHE A 56 -9.97 3.88 7.08
CA PHE A 56 -9.27 3.78 5.81
C PHE A 56 -9.90 2.66 5.00
N ILE A 57 -9.60 2.63 3.72
CA ILE A 57 -10.06 1.53 2.88
C ILE A 57 -8.89 1.03 2.04
N PHE A 58 -8.93 -0.26 1.75
CA PHE A 58 -8.02 -0.89 0.81
C PHE A 58 -8.84 -1.14 -0.44
N GLN A 59 -8.47 -0.50 -1.53
CA GLN A 59 -9.37 -0.50 -2.65
C GLN A 59 -8.81 -1.00 -3.97
N VAL A 60 -7.65 -1.58 -3.94
CA VAL A 60 -7.08 -2.07 -5.17
C VAL A 60 -8.04 -2.89 -6.00
N LYS A 61 -8.80 -3.73 -5.39
CA LYS A 61 -9.69 -4.59 -6.13
C LYS A 61 -11.10 -4.11 -6.17
N GLN A 62 -11.38 -2.97 -5.59
CA GLN A 62 -12.74 -2.54 -5.57
C GLN A 62 -13.28 -2.18 -6.89
N PHE A 63 -12.43 -1.88 -7.83
CA PHE A 63 -12.89 -1.51 -9.15
C PHE A 63 -12.66 -2.64 -10.11
N GLY A 64 -12.60 -3.85 -9.60
CA GLY A 64 -12.47 -4.98 -10.46
C GLY A 64 -11.19 -4.97 -11.23
N GLY A 65 -10.19 -4.41 -10.65
CA GLY A 65 -8.98 -4.32 -11.36
C GLY A 65 -9.00 -3.22 -12.37
N ARG A 66 -10.16 -2.52 -12.52
CA ARG A 66 -10.22 -1.56 -13.46
C ARG A 66 -10.20 -0.38 -12.77
N HIS A 67 -9.75 0.49 -13.11
CA HIS A 67 -9.78 1.67 -12.52
C HIS A 67 -10.48 2.47 -13.20
N VAL A 68 -10.76 3.33 -12.56
CA VAL A 68 -11.30 4.30 -12.96
C VAL A 68 -10.54 4.94 -13.87
N ARG A 69 -11.10 5.39 -14.79
CA ARG A 69 -10.62 5.99 -15.76
C ARG A 69 -9.33 6.38 -15.64
N GLY A 70 -8.51 6.23 -16.40
CA GLY A 70 -7.17 6.59 -16.37
C GLY A 70 -6.33 5.68 -15.51
N GLY A 71 -6.88 4.76 -14.88
CA GLY A 71 -6.12 3.81 -14.13
C GLY A 71 -5.55 4.26 -12.85
N ALA A 72 -6.06 5.29 -12.29
CA ALA A 72 -5.52 5.82 -11.09
C ALA A 72 -6.10 5.10 -9.91
N ILE A 73 -5.46 4.10 -9.44
CA ILE A 73 -5.89 3.43 -8.26
C ILE A 73 -4.88 3.64 -7.18
N VAL A 74 -5.35 4.06 -6.03
CA VAL A 74 -4.53 4.24 -4.86
C VAL A 74 -4.81 3.04 -3.97
N ASP A 75 -3.77 2.39 -3.50
CA ASP A 75 -3.94 1.16 -2.75
C ASP A 75 -4.71 1.36 -1.45
N PHE A 76 -4.40 2.42 -0.73
CA PHE A 76 -5.08 2.70 0.54
C PHE A 76 -5.48 4.16 0.55
N ILE A 77 -6.66 4.43 1.05
CA ILE A 77 -7.08 5.81 1.27
C ILE A 77 -7.39 5.95 2.74
N ILE A 78 -6.66 6.85 3.40
CA ILE A 78 -6.84 7.12 4.81
C ILE A 78 -7.76 8.32 4.91
N ARG A 79 -8.70 8.27 5.84
CA ARG A 79 -9.66 9.35 5.97
C ARG A 79 -9.11 10.56 6.70
N SER A 80 -8.37 10.33 7.75
CA SER A 80 -7.86 11.44 8.55
C SER A 80 -6.46 11.13 9.03
N PRO A 81 -5.46 11.78 8.52
CA PRO A 81 -5.52 12.80 7.46
C PRO A 81 -5.94 12.18 6.14
N TYR A 82 -6.42 13.00 5.23
CA TYR A 82 -6.89 12.50 3.95
C TYR A 82 -5.70 12.29 3.04
N VAL A 83 -5.26 11.06 2.98
CA VAL A 83 -4.05 10.74 2.24
C VAL A 83 -4.20 9.38 1.59
N GLY A 84 -3.69 9.27 0.39
CA GLY A 84 -3.66 8.01 -0.31
C GLY A 84 -2.25 7.45 -0.24
N ILE A 85 -2.14 6.15 -0.05
CA ILE A 85 -0.86 5.48 -0.02
C ILE A 85 -0.82 4.48 -1.14
N ASN A 86 0.23 4.56 -1.94
CA ASN A 86 0.41 3.67 -3.05
C ASN A 86 1.72 2.92 -2.83
N VAL A 87 1.66 1.60 -2.86
CA VAL A 87 2.83 0.76 -2.63
C VAL A 87 3.37 0.36 -4.00
N GLN A 88 4.63 0.73 -4.27
CA GLN A 88 5.19 0.51 -5.58
C GLN A 88 6.12 -0.69 -5.59
N SER A 89 5.94 -1.55 -6.56
CA SER A 89 6.81 -2.70 -6.70
C SER A 89 8.15 -2.27 -7.25
N LYS A 90 9.13 -3.12 -7.12
CA LYS A 90 10.45 -2.81 -7.65
C LYS A 90 10.43 -2.69 -9.16
N TYR A 91 9.39 -3.19 -9.81
CA TYR A 91 9.32 -3.08 -11.26
C TYR A 91 8.88 -1.68 -11.71
N TYR A 92 8.51 -0.84 -10.77
CA TYR A 92 8.10 0.50 -11.14
C TYR A 92 9.16 1.23 -11.94
N HIS A 93 10.42 1.00 -11.60
CA HIS A 93 11.50 1.71 -12.27
C HIS A 93 11.70 1.28 -13.72
N ASN A 94 11.06 0.20 -14.13
CA ASN A 94 11.16 -0.26 -15.50
C ASN A 94 10.02 0.23 -16.37
N ARG A 95 9.23 1.15 -15.85
CA ARG A 95 8.10 1.65 -16.62
C ARG A 95 8.58 2.55 -17.73
N THR A 96 7.81 2.58 -18.81
CA THR A 96 8.15 3.41 -19.94
C THR A 96 7.94 4.89 -19.59
N THR A 97 8.48 5.76 -20.44
CA THR A 97 8.30 7.18 -20.25
C THR A 97 6.82 7.55 -20.28
N ASP A 98 6.06 6.92 -21.19
CA ASP A 98 4.64 7.23 -21.28
C ASP A 98 3.91 6.79 -20.01
N GLN A 99 4.27 5.64 -19.47
CA GLN A 99 3.64 5.19 -18.25
C GLN A 99 3.95 6.11 -17.07
N ARG A 100 5.18 6.61 -17.01
CA ARG A 100 5.53 7.53 -15.94
C ARG A 100 4.80 8.84 -16.06
N ALA A 101 4.68 9.35 -17.29
CA ALA A 101 3.96 10.60 -17.49
C ALA A 101 2.49 10.43 -17.10
N HIS A 102 1.92 9.29 -17.46
CA HIS A 102 0.54 9.00 -17.10
C HIS A 102 0.36 8.99 -15.60
N ASP A 103 1.27 8.35 -14.88
CA ASP A 103 1.20 8.26 -13.43
C ASP A 103 1.30 9.66 -12.80
N VAL A 104 2.18 10.49 -13.31
CA VAL A 104 2.33 11.84 -12.79
C VAL A 104 1.04 12.63 -12.96
N LEU A 105 0.41 12.51 -14.12
CA LEU A 105 -0.83 13.21 -14.37
C LEU A 105 -1.95 12.72 -13.47
N LEU A 106 -2.03 11.41 -13.27
CA LEU A 106 -3.07 10.86 -12.41
C LEU A 106 -2.87 11.30 -10.98
N ARG A 107 -1.63 11.31 -10.53
CA ARG A 107 -1.36 11.75 -9.18
C ARG A 107 -1.73 13.21 -9.01
N ALA A 108 -1.37 14.05 -9.99
CA ALA A 108 -1.71 15.46 -9.91
C ALA A 108 -3.23 15.65 -9.88
N SER A 109 -3.95 14.84 -10.64
CA SER A 109 -5.39 14.92 -10.66
C SER A 109 -5.99 14.56 -9.30
N LEU A 110 -5.46 13.52 -8.66
CA LEU A 110 -5.93 13.13 -7.35
C LEU A 110 -5.63 14.22 -6.33
N GLU A 111 -4.44 14.78 -6.41
CA GLU A 111 -4.07 15.80 -5.46
C GLU A 111 -4.90 17.07 -5.66
N ALA A 112 -5.29 17.36 -6.89
CA ALA A 112 -6.13 18.50 -7.15
C ALA A 112 -7.51 18.33 -6.53
N SER A 113 -7.92 17.08 -6.28
CA SER A 113 -9.20 16.82 -5.64
C SER A 113 -9.09 16.82 -4.12
N GLY A 114 -7.91 17.11 -3.59
CA GLY A 114 -7.73 17.19 -2.15
C GLY A 114 -7.05 15.98 -1.53
N LEU A 115 -6.78 14.96 -2.30
CA LEU A 115 -6.16 13.76 -1.77
C LEU A 115 -4.65 13.86 -1.96
N ARG A 116 -3.91 13.88 -0.86
CA ARG A 116 -2.46 13.87 -0.94
C ARG A 116 -2.03 12.42 -1.13
N VAL A 117 -1.18 12.18 -2.10
CA VAL A 117 -0.77 10.82 -2.42
C VAL A 117 0.68 10.62 -2.02
N GLU A 118 0.92 9.56 -1.26
CA GLU A 118 2.26 9.20 -0.82
C GLU A 118 2.62 7.83 -1.36
N PHE A 119 3.88 7.67 -1.69
CA PHE A 119 4.35 6.41 -2.25
C PHE A 119 5.27 5.72 -1.27
N ILE A 120 5.11 4.41 -1.14
CA ILE A 120 5.97 3.59 -0.30
C ILE A 120 6.56 2.54 -1.22
N GLN A 121 7.89 2.47 -1.25
CA GLN A 121 8.56 1.49 -2.08
C GLN A 121 8.43 0.11 -1.47
N GLU A 122 8.47 -0.89 -2.30
CA GLU A 122 8.30 -2.26 -1.85
C GLU A 122 9.27 -2.62 -0.73
N GLU A 123 10.52 -2.19 -0.86
CA GLU A 123 11.50 -2.50 0.16
C GLU A 123 11.16 -1.85 1.49
N GLU A 124 10.68 -0.62 1.46
CA GLU A 124 10.29 0.04 2.69
C GLU A 124 9.09 -0.66 3.32
N ALA A 125 8.17 -1.09 2.49
CA ALA A 125 6.98 -1.76 3.00
C ALA A 125 7.34 -3.04 3.73
N ILE A 126 8.36 -3.74 3.27
CA ILE A 126 8.75 -4.99 3.87
C ILE A 126 9.66 -4.78 5.07
N ASN A 127 10.62 -3.87 4.95
CA ASN A 127 11.64 -3.74 5.98
C ASN A 127 11.32 -2.74 7.08
N SER A 128 10.54 -1.71 6.78
CA SER A 128 10.21 -0.70 7.78
C SER A 128 8.84 -0.11 7.52
N PRO A 129 7.80 -0.96 7.54
CA PRO A 129 6.46 -0.48 7.18
C PRO A 129 5.92 0.54 8.17
N ASP A 130 6.20 0.39 9.46
CA ASP A 130 5.66 1.31 10.44
C ASP A 130 6.21 2.72 10.23
N GLU A 131 7.49 2.82 9.96
CA GLU A 131 8.08 4.13 9.75
C GLU A 131 7.58 4.75 8.47
N ALA A 132 7.48 3.95 7.41
CA ALA A 132 7.01 4.46 6.13
C ALA A 132 5.58 4.98 6.24
N VAL A 133 4.72 4.26 6.94
CA VAL A 133 3.35 4.69 7.12
C VAL A 133 3.29 5.95 7.99
N ARG A 134 4.07 5.99 9.05
CA ARG A 134 4.08 7.16 9.90
C ARG A 134 4.50 8.40 9.13
N GLU A 135 5.51 8.27 8.29
CA GLU A 135 5.95 9.39 7.48
C GLU A 135 4.91 9.79 6.45
N ALA A 136 4.23 8.81 5.87
CA ALA A 136 3.19 9.11 4.91
C ALA A 136 2.06 9.89 5.57
N LEU A 137 1.66 9.49 6.76
CA LEU A 137 0.60 10.17 7.46
C LEU A 137 1.01 11.57 7.87
N ALA A 138 2.26 11.75 8.22
CA ALA A 138 2.77 13.06 8.66
C ALA A 138 3.10 13.98 7.50
N GLY A 139 3.20 13.45 6.29
CA GLY A 139 3.54 14.29 5.15
C GLY A 139 5.00 14.68 5.09
N THR A 140 5.88 13.86 5.68
CA THR A 140 7.29 14.19 5.73
C THR A 140 8.11 13.44 4.69
N ARG A 141 7.45 12.67 3.83
CA ARG A 141 8.18 11.97 2.80
C ARG A 141 8.46 12.92 1.65
N GLY A 142 9.37 12.53 0.79
CA GLY A 142 9.69 13.34 -0.36
C GLY A 142 8.55 13.39 -1.36
N LYS A 143 8.75 14.17 -2.42
CA LYS A 143 7.74 14.31 -3.40
C LYS A 143 7.68 13.17 -4.31
N GLY A 144 6.52 12.67 -4.52
CA GLY A 144 6.25 11.71 -5.54
C GLY A 144 7.05 10.44 -5.47
N PRO A 145 6.88 9.60 -6.46
CA PRO A 145 7.68 8.40 -6.55
C PRO A 145 9.11 8.79 -6.79
N GLN A 146 10.01 8.06 -6.19
CA GLN A 146 11.39 8.34 -6.38
C GLN A 146 11.75 8.14 -7.83
N GLY A 147 12.60 8.97 -8.34
CA GLY A 147 13.01 8.85 -9.71
C GLY A 147 12.11 9.56 -10.68
N ILE A 148 11.15 10.24 -10.18
CA ILE A 148 10.27 11.01 -11.04
C ILE A 148 10.68 12.44 -11.01
#